data_91eddd04824da4421a4fa106d034e3ff
#
_entry.id   91eddd04824da4421a4fa106d034e3ff
#
_cell.length_a   1.000
_cell.length_b   1.000
_cell.length_c   1.000
_cell.angle_alpha   90.00
_cell.angle_beta   90.00
_cell.angle_gamma   90.00
#
_symmetry.space_group_name_H-M   'P 1'
#
loop_
_entity.id
_entity.type
_entity.pdbx_description
1 polymer ?
#
loop_
_entity_poly.entity_id
_entity_poly.type
_entity_poly.pdbx_seq_one_letter_code
_entity_poly.pdbx_strand_id
1 'polypeptide(L)'
;LKYAHINKQLVEWQELVPTFTNFNQETGLFYSLWLEELTDYRSVDREYKRLIKNYANTTDIAPMGVVPPNVVNLSSIPWMHFEHFSSHQGAIKNNVTPMITSGKYEKVGSQLLMPVNIKVHHATVDGYHVSLFFEILQREMNR
;
A
#
# COMPACT_ATOMS: atom_id res chain seq x y z
N LEU A 1 11.25 5.44 -3.45
CA LEU A 1 10.51 4.41 -2.67
C LEU A 1 11.06 2.99 -2.83
N LYS A 2 12.00 2.74 -3.74
CA LYS A 2 12.51 1.40 -4.11
C LYS A 2 13.71 0.92 -3.27
N TYR A 3 13.88 1.40 -2.06
CA TYR A 3 15.07 1.05 -1.26
C TYR A 3 14.77 0.03 -0.18
N ALA A 4 15.75 -0.82 0.11
CA ALA A 4 15.75 -1.78 1.19
C ALA A 4 17.11 -1.87 1.88
N HIS A 5 17.13 -2.33 3.12
CA HIS A 5 18.35 -2.71 3.84
C HIS A 5 18.53 -4.24 3.77
N ILE A 6 19.54 -4.69 3.04
CA ILE A 6 19.90 -6.09 2.95
C ILE A 6 21.34 -6.24 3.40
N ASN A 7 21.62 -7.11 4.39
CA ASN A 7 22.96 -7.36 4.93
C ASN A 7 23.71 -6.08 5.34
N LYS A 8 23.00 -5.11 5.97
CA LYS A 8 23.51 -3.80 6.38
C LYS A 8 23.89 -2.86 5.23
N GLN A 9 23.51 -3.17 4.01
CA GLN A 9 23.68 -2.33 2.83
C GLN A 9 22.34 -1.77 2.36
N LEU A 10 22.33 -0.52 1.91
CA LEU A 10 21.18 0.06 1.23
C LEU A 10 21.22 -0.40 -0.23
N VAL A 11 20.16 -1.03 -0.68
CA VAL A 11 19.98 -1.52 -2.05
C VAL A 11 18.76 -0.89 -2.69
N GLU A 12 18.76 -0.79 -4.00
CA GLU A 12 17.61 -0.33 -4.78
C GLU A 12 16.99 -1.50 -5.53
N TRP A 13 15.68 -1.69 -5.35
CA TRP A 13 14.91 -2.66 -6.12
C TRP A 13 14.65 -2.17 -7.54
N GLN A 14 14.71 -3.03 -8.52
CA GLN A 14 14.31 -2.71 -9.90
C GLN A 14 12.79 -2.49 -9.98
N GLU A 15 12.04 -3.33 -9.28
CA GLU A 15 10.58 -3.31 -9.25
C GLU A 15 10.08 -3.42 -7.81
N LEU A 16 8.88 -2.88 -7.57
CA LEU A 16 8.15 -3.03 -6.32
C LEU A 16 6.89 -3.86 -6.55
N VAL A 17 6.62 -4.72 -5.59
CA VAL A 17 5.40 -5.53 -5.54
C VAL A 17 4.42 -4.86 -4.59
N PRO A 18 3.27 -4.35 -5.06
CA PRO A 18 2.24 -3.83 -4.17
C PRO A 18 1.60 -4.96 -3.35
N THR A 19 1.67 -4.82 -2.02
CA THR A 19 0.84 -5.62 -1.12
C THR A 19 -0.37 -4.83 -0.69
N PHE A 20 -1.47 -5.53 -0.45
CA PHE A 20 -2.66 -4.91 0.12
C PHE A 20 -3.29 -5.83 1.17
N THR A 21 -3.96 -5.21 2.13
CA THR A 21 -4.70 -5.93 3.15
C THR A 21 -6.18 -5.99 2.79
N ASN A 22 -6.78 -7.14 3.02
CA ASN A 22 -8.22 -7.30 2.95
C ASN A 22 -8.76 -7.82 4.29
N PHE A 23 -10.07 -7.70 4.50
CA PHE A 23 -10.73 -8.05 5.75
C PHE A 23 -11.73 -9.18 5.53
N ASN A 24 -11.56 -10.25 6.26
CA ASN A 24 -12.55 -11.34 6.30
C ASN A 24 -13.61 -11.00 7.34
N GLN A 25 -14.84 -10.72 6.88
CA GLN A 25 -15.94 -10.31 7.74
C GLN A 25 -16.45 -11.44 8.66
N GLU A 26 -16.29 -12.70 8.27
CA GLU A 26 -16.74 -13.85 9.05
C GLU A 26 -15.81 -14.10 10.26
N THR A 27 -14.51 -13.98 10.05
CA THR A 27 -13.49 -14.23 11.09
C THR A 27 -13.06 -12.99 11.85
N GLY A 28 -13.33 -11.80 11.32
CA GLY A 28 -12.83 -10.54 11.87
C GLY A 28 -11.31 -10.34 11.69
N LEU A 29 -10.67 -11.12 10.82
CA LEU A 29 -9.23 -11.09 10.62
C LEU A 29 -8.84 -10.40 9.33
N PHE A 30 -7.69 -9.73 9.36
CA PHE A 30 -7.03 -9.20 8.17
C PHE A 30 -6.08 -10.23 7.57
N TYR A 31 -5.96 -10.20 6.25
CA TYR A 31 -4.97 -10.98 5.52
C TYR A 31 -4.32 -10.12 4.43
N SER A 32 -3.09 -10.47 4.08
CA SER A 32 -2.30 -9.74 3.09
C SER A 32 -2.19 -10.52 1.79
N LEU A 33 -2.41 -9.81 0.69
CA LEU A 33 -2.23 -10.30 -0.67
C LEU A 33 -1.26 -9.38 -1.39
N TRP A 34 -0.70 -9.83 -2.53
CA TRP A 34 0.14 -9.00 -3.38
C TRP A 34 -0.12 -9.24 -4.85
N LEU A 35 0.22 -8.23 -5.67
CA LEU A 35 0.03 -8.24 -7.11
C LEU A 35 1.36 -8.57 -7.80
N GLU A 36 1.40 -9.64 -8.59
CA GLU A 36 2.64 -10.12 -9.23
C GLU A 36 2.84 -9.54 -10.63
N GLU A 37 1.76 -9.30 -11.38
CA GLU A 37 1.82 -8.79 -12.76
C GLU A 37 1.10 -7.45 -12.88
N LEU A 38 1.88 -6.38 -13.09
CA LEU A 38 1.37 -5.00 -13.19
C LEU A 38 1.77 -4.42 -14.55
N THR A 39 0.89 -4.48 -15.53
CA THR A 39 1.11 -3.87 -16.84
C THR A 39 0.35 -2.56 -17.00
N ASP A 40 -0.90 -2.51 -16.54
CA ASP A 40 -1.77 -1.34 -16.56
C ASP A 40 -2.83 -1.41 -15.44
N TYR A 41 -3.61 -0.34 -15.24
CA TYR A 41 -4.61 -0.29 -14.17
C TYR A 41 -5.72 -1.33 -14.34
N ARG A 42 -6.02 -1.78 -15.57
CA ARG A 42 -7.05 -2.80 -15.83
C ARG A 42 -6.57 -4.19 -15.44
N SER A 43 -5.30 -4.49 -15.67
CA SER A 43 -4.69 -5.74 -15.20
C SER A 43 -4.63 -5.77 -13.68
N VAL A 44 -4.28 -4.64 -13.03
CA VAL A 44 -4.32 -4.47 -11.58
C VAL A 44 -5.72 -4.73 -11.01
N ASP A 45 -6.76 -4.09 -11.56
CA ASP A 45 -8.15 -4.26 -11.10
C ASP A 45 -8.64 -5.71 -11.25
N ARG A 46 -8.35 -6.33 -12.39
CA ARG A 46 -8.72 -7.72 -12.66
C ARG A 46 -8.03 -8.68 -11.69
N GLU A 47 -6.73 -8.51 -11.49
CA GLU A 47 -5.94 -9.36 -10.60
C GLU A 47 -6.36 -9.16 -9.14
N TYR A 48 -6.56 -7.94 -8.71
CA TYR A 48 -7.09 -7.61 -7.39
C TYR A 48 -8.42 -8.33 -7.12
N LYS A 49 -9.38 -8.24 -8.05
CA LYS A 49 -10.68 -8.91 -7.93
C LYS A 49 -10.55 -10.44 -7.90
N ARG A 50 -9.65 -10.99 -8.70
CA ARG A 50 -9.35 -12.43 -8.72
C ARG A 50 -8.81 -12.90 -7.36
N LEU A 51 -7.83 -12.20 -6.82
CA LEU A 51 -7.21 -12.54 -5.54
C LEU A 51 -8.20 -12.45 -4.40
N ILE A 52 -8.99 -11.37 -4.30
CA ILE A 52 -10.02 -11.26 -3.26
C ILE A 52 -11.01 -12.41 -3.33
N LYS A 53 -11.46 -12.78 -4.52
CA LYS A 53 -12.39 -13.91 -4.68
C LYS A 53 -11.77 -15.25 -4.27
N ASN A 54 -10.51 -15.49 -4.64
CA ASN A 54 -9.83 -16.77 -4.37
C ASN A 54 -9.52 -16.95 -2.89
N TYR A 55 -9.25 -15.85 -2.17
CA TYR A 55 -8.84 -15.87 -0.76
C TYR A 55 -9.92 -15.34 0.21
N ALA A 56 -11.16 -15.17 -0.26
CA ALA A 56 -12.27 -14.60 0.53
C ALA A 56 -12.47 -15.27 1.90
N ASN A 57 -12.30 -16.59 1.96
CA ASN A 57 -12.56 -17.40 3.17
C ASN A 57 -11.28 -17.84 3.88
N THR A 58 -10.14 -17.20 3.57
CA THR A 58 -8.88 -17.58 4.22
C THR A 58 -8.87 -17.22 5.69
N THR A 59 -8.21 -18.06 6.49
CA THR A 59 -7.89 -17.80 7.89
C THR A 59 -6.40 -17.46 8.10
N ASP A 60 -5.59 -17.57 7.04
CA ASP A 60 -4.18 -17.26 7.08
C ASP A 60 -3.94 -15.76 6.88
N ILE A 61 -2.95 -15.21 7.59
CA ILE A 61 -2.55 -13.80 7.45
C ILE A 61 -1.85 -13.55 6.11
N ALA A 62 -1.13 -14.53 5.57
CA ALA A 62 -0.43 -14.46 4.30
C ALA A 62 -0.73 -15.70 3.43
N PRO A 63 -1.96 -15.81 2.88
CA PRO A 63 -2.43 -17.05 2.24
C PRO A 63 -1.73 -17.36 0.91
N MET A 64 -1.03 -16.39 0.33
CA MET A 64 -0.21 -16.60 -0.87
C MET A 64 1.20 -17.15 -0.54
N GLY A 65 1.54 -17.32 0.74
CA GLY A 65 2.84 -17.83 1.18
C GLY A 65 3.81 -16.74 1.65
N VAL A 66 5.06 -16.82 1.22
CA VAL A 66 6.11 -15.89 1.66
C VAL A 66 5.97 -14.55 0.97
N VAL A 67 5.80 -13.49 1.76
CA VAL A 67 5.71 -12.12 1.24
C VAL A 67 7.00 -11.73 0.51
N PRO A 68 6.94 -11.20 -0.71
CA PRO A 68 8.12 -10.73 -1.43
C PRO A 68 8.92 -9.68 -0.66
N PRO A 69 10.25 -9.63 -0.76
CA PRO A 69 11.06 -8.69 -0.01
C PRO A 69 11.00 -7.25 -0.55
N ASN A 70 10.59 -7.07 -1.80
CA ASN A 70 10.53 -5.79 -2.52
C ASN A 70 9.13 -5.17 -2.55
N VAL A 71 8.44 -5.21 -1.41
CA VAL A 71 7.05 -4.75 -1.34
C VAL A 71 6.92 -3.25 -1.11
N VAL A 72 5.80 -2.71 -1.57
CA VAL A 72 5.18 -1.47 -1.08
C VAL A 72 3.84 -1.82 -0.44
N ASN A 73 3.64 -1.40 0.80
CA ASN A 73 2.42 -1.73 1.53
C ASN A 73 1.32 -0.73 1.21
N LEU A 74 0.20 -1.24 0.69
CA LEU A 74 -1.02 -0.49 0.48
C LEU A 74 -2.06 -0.91 1.52
N SER A 75 -2.63 0.05 2.21
CA SER A 75 -3.68 -0.16 3.21
C SER A 75 -4.86 0.75 2.91
N SER A 76 -6.05 0.30 3.23
CA SER A 76 -7.25 1.13 3.13
C SER A 76 -8.07 1.04 4.39
N ILE A 77 -8.61 2.19 4.84
CA ILE A 77 -9.56 2.31 5.95
C ILE A 77 -10.87 2.88 5.40
N PRO A 78 -11.67 2.08 4.65
CA PRO A 78 -12.81 2.59 3.90
C PRO A 78 -13.99 3.00 4.78
N TRP A 79 -13.90 2.75 6.08
CA TRP A 79 -14.95 3.10 7.07
C TRP A 79 -14.80 4.51 7.63
N MET A 80 -13.60 5.13 7.49
CA MET A 80 -13.29 6.38 8.16
C MET A 80 -12.56 7.35 7.24
N HIS A 81 -13.05 8.61 7.18
CA HIS A 81 -12.28 9.73 6.69
C HIS A 81 -11.32 10.20 7.78
N PHE A 82 -10.11 10.63 7.41
CA PHE A 82 -9.14 11.18 8.35
C PHE A 82 -8.46 12.43 7.78
N GLU A 83 -8.25 13.41 8.61
CA GLU A 83 -7.41 14.58 8.30
C GLU A 83 -5.96 14.34 8.71
N HIS A 84 -5.76 13.51 9.74
CA HIS A 84 -4.44 13.12 10.23
C HIS A 84 -4.40 11.61 10.50
N PHE A 85 -3.36 10.95 10.00
CA PHE A 85 -3.13 9.52 10.21
C PHE A 85 -1.67 9.26 10.56
N SER A 86 -1.44 8.54 11.65
CA SER A 86 -0.12 8.10 12.05
C SER A 86 -0.15 6.62 12.41
N SER A 87 0.77 5.85 11.87
CA SER A 87 0.96 4.45 12.21
C SER A 87 2.36 4.23 12.78
N HIS A 88 2.44 3.51 13.90
CA HIS A 88 3.70 3.09 14.48
C HIS A 88 3.94 1.62 14.13
N GLN A 89 4.96 1.37 13.34
CA GLN A 89 5.50 0.01 13.19
C GLN A 89 6.51 -0.19 14.31
N GLY A 90 6.29 -1.20 15.16
CA GLY A 90 7.18 -1.50 16.28
C GLY A 90 8.66 -1.58 15.88
N ALA A 91 9.55 -1.86 16.80
CA ALA A 91 11.00 -1.67 16.75
C ALA A 91 11.79 -2.44 15.67
N ILE A 92 11.28 -2.60 14.45
CA ILE A 92 12.09 -3.06 13.31
C ILE A 92 12.99 -1.90 12.91
N LYS A 93 14.16 -1.82 13.52
CA LYS A 93 15.19 -0.86 13.13
C LYS A 93 15.52 -1.06 11.65
N ASN A 94 15.60 0.07 10.91
CA ASN A 94 15.96 0.11 9.49
C ASN A 94 14.91 -0.45 8.51
N ASN A 95 13.62 -0.48 8.89
CA ASN A 95 12.57 -0.76 7.92
C ASN A 95 12.33 0.47 7.03
N VAL A 96 12.77 0.40 5.79
CA VAL A 96 12.60 1.45 4.77
C VAL A 96 11.43 1.17 3.83
N THR A 97 10.69 0.10 4.05
CA THR A 97 9.51 -0.26 3.24
C THR A 97 8.43 0.82 3.34
N PRO A 98 8.01 1.42 2.23
CA PRO A 98 6.98 2.44 2.24
C PRO A 98 5.62 1.85 2.56
N MET A 99 4.78 2.65 3.22
CA MET A 99 3.39 2.31 3.50
C MET A 99 2.50 3.45 3.03
N ILE A 100 1.53 3.14 2.19
CA ILE A 100 0.52 4.08 1.70
C ILE A 100 -0.82 3.66 2.28
N THR A 101 -1.51 4.61 2.93
CA THR A 101 -2.80 4.35 3.54
C THR A 101 -3.84 5.32 2.99
N SER A 102 -4.94 4.79 2.46
CA SER A 102 -6.09 5.58 2.04
C SER A 102 -7.24 5.48 3.05
N GLY A 103 -7.99 6.55 3.21
CA GLY A 103 -9.22 6.57 3.98
C GLY A 103 -10.47 6.55 3.10
N LYS A 104 -11.62 6.72 3.75
CA LYS A 104 -12.91 6.84 3.08
C LYS A 104 -12.93 8.14 2.24
N TYR A 105 -13.37 8.02 0.99
CA TYR A 105 -13.60 9.21 0.17
C TYR A 105 -14.89 9.93 0.58
N GLU A 106 -14.91 11.23 0.34
CA GLU A 106 -16.06 12.10 0.59
C GLU A 106 -16.35 12.96 -0.65
N LYS A 107 -17.62 13.31 -0.81
CA LYS A 107 -18.04 14.23 -1.88
C LYS A 107 -18.07 15.65 -1.33
N VAL A 108 -17.21 16.50 -1.88
CA VAL A 108 -17.15 17.93 -1.56
C VAL A 108 -17.47 18.73 -2.82
N GLY A 109 -18.70 19.27 -2.89
CA GLY A 109 -19.20 19.90 -4.11
C GLY A 109 -19.32 18.92 -5.26
N SER A 110 -18.60 19.16 -6.35
CA SER A 110 -18.53 18.28 -7.53
C SER A 110 -17.35 17.31 -7.50
N GLN A 111 -16.50 17.37 -6.48
CA GLN A 111 -15.27 16.56 -6.38
C GLN A 111 -15.46 15.40 -5.42
N LEU A 112 -14.72 14.30 -5.68
CA LEU A 112 -14.51 13.21 -4.74
C LEU A 112 -13.11 13.36 -4.15
N LEU A 113 -13.04 13.55 -2.84
CA LEU A 113 -11.79 13.70 -2.12
C LEU A 113 -11.53 12.45 -1.27
N MET A 114 -10.34 11.90 -1.38
CA MET A 114 -9.90 10.73 -0.59
C MET A 114 -8.62 11.09 0.14
N PRO A 115 -8.59 10.96 1.48
CA PRO A 115 -7.36 11.17 2.22
C PRO A 115 -6.36 10.05 1.91
N VAL A 116 -5.11 10.44 1.63
CA VAL A 116 -4.00 9.52 1.41
C VAL A 116 -2.84 9.94 2.29
N ASN A 117 -2.33 8.99 3.05
CA ASN A 117 -1.13 9.12 3.86
C ASN A 117 -0.01 8.26 3.27
N ILE A 118 1.21 8.78 3.26
CA ILE A 118 2.40 7.99 2.95
C ILE A 118 3.36 8.02 4.13
N LYS A 119 3.80 6.86 4.56
CA LYS A 119 4.86 6.68 5.54
C LYS A 119 6.12 6.17 4.86
N VAL A 120 7.21 6.90 5.01
CA VAL A 120 8.51 6.60 4.42
C VAL A 120 9.63 6.78 5.44
N HIS A 121 10.77 6.18 5.20
CA HIS A 121 11.95 6.35 6.04
C HIS A 121 12.79 7.52 5.52
N HIS A 122 13.11 8.49 6.39
CA HIS A 122 13.80 9.72 5.98
C HIS A 122 15.23 9.51 5.46
N ALA A 123 15.85 8.37 5.76
CA ALA A 123 17.16 8.03 5.17
C ALA A 123 17.10 7.73 3.66
N THR A 124 15.92 7.50 3.09
CA THR A 124 15.72 7.14 1.68
C THR A 124 14.80 8.07 0.92
N VAL A 125 13.99 8.86 1.63
CA VAL A 125 12.97 9.72 1.05
C VAL A 125 12.90 11.02 1.85
N ASP A 126 13.05 12.15 1.18
CA ASP A 126 12.89 13.48 1.76
C ASP A 126 11.60 14.17 1.31
N GLY A 127 11.39 15.41 1.77
CA GLY A 127 10.19 16.20 1.47
C GLY A 127 9.96 16.43 -0.02
N TYR A 128 11.02 16.59 -0.81
CA TYR A 128 10.91 16.74 -2.26
C TYR A 128 10.28 15.48 -2.90
N HIS A 129 10.77 14.30 -2.55
CA HIS A 129 10.25 13.04 -3.07
C HIS A 129 8.80 12.76 -2.64
N VAL A 130 8.44 13.16 -1.41
CA VAL A 130 7.05 13.06 -0.93
C VAL A 130 6.14 13.99 -1.73
N SER A 131 6.55 15.23 -1.98
CA SER A 131 5.78 16.17 -2.80
C SER A 131 5.58 15.65 -4.22
N LEU A 132 6.64 15.17 -4.84
CA LEU A 132 6.58 14.58 -6.19
C LEU A 132 5.65 13.35 -6.25
N PHE A 133 5.64 12.53 -5.21
CA PHE A 133 4.71 11.41 -5.11
C PHE A 133 3.25 11.88 -5.17
N PHE A 134 2.88 12.89 -4.39
CA PHE A 134 1.50 13.40 -4.38
C PHE A 134 1.12 14.12 -5.67
N GLU A 135 2.05 14.85 -6.29
CA GLU A 135 1.82 15.47 -7.61
C GLU A 135 1.53 14.42 -8.68
N ILE A 136 2.32 13.34 -8.72
CA ILE A 136 2.12 12.24 -9.67
C ILE A 136 0.82 11.52 -9.37
N LEU A 137 0.55 11.18 -8.12
CA LEU A 137 -0.69 10.52 -7.71
C LEU A 137 -1.92 11.33 -8.13
N GLN A 138 -1.93 12.64 -7.84
CA GLN A 138 -3.06 13.51 -8.21
C GLN A 138 -3.26 13.58 -9.73
N ARG A 139 -2.17 13.63 -10.50
CA ARG A 139 -2.23 13.61 -11.96
C ARG A 139 -2.83 12.31 -12.50
N GLU A 140 -2.41 11.16 -11.94
CA GLU A 140 -2.94 9.86 -12.35
C GLU A 140 -4.41 9.68 -11.96
N MET A 141 -4.83 10.20 -10.81
CA MET A 141 -6.23 10.15 -10.35
C MET A 141 -7.18 11.03 -11.18
N ASN A 142 -6.66 12.03 -11.88
CA ASN A 142 -7.43 12.94 -12.72
C ASN A 142 -7.52 12.49 -14.20
N ARG A 143 -6.95 11.35 -14.56
CA ARG A 143 -7.04 10.77 -15.91
C ARG A 143 -8.35 10.01 -16.12
#